data_4d204c9cb524cd22442bffe10b9481b0
#
_entry.id   4d204c9cb524cd22442bffe10b9481b0
#
_cell.length_a   1.000
_cell.length_b   1.000
_cell.length_c   1.000
_cell.angle_alpha   90.00
_cell.angle_beta   90.00
_cell.angle_gamma   90.00
#
_symmetry.space_group_name_H-M   'P 1'
#
loop_
_entity.id
_entity.type
_entity.pdbx_description
1 polymer ?
#
loop_
_entity_poly.entity_id
_entity_poly.type
_entity_poly.pdbx_seq_one_letter_code
_entity_poly.pdbx_strand_id
1 'polypeptide(L)' 'MKIKDLKMGDYFTLKPIAEPKESQVYVRGGYCKSDRKYDCNRFDDINACRRFPGDKEVFVDFVF' A
#
# COMPACT_ATOMS: atom_id res chain seq x y z
N MET A 1 8.18 8.06 2.01
CA MET A 1 7.51 7.45 3.17
C MET A 1 7.58 5.94 3.04
N LYS A 2 7.70 5.23 4.14
CA LYS A 2 7.78 3.76 4.12
C LYS A 2 6.47 3.15 4.58
N ILE A 3 6.18 1.93 4.11
CA ILE A 3 4.95 1.23 4.46
C ILE A 3 4.75 1.13 5.98
N LYS A 4 5.82 0.90 6.73
CA LYS A 4 5.74 0.79 8.19
C LYS A 4 5.27 2.07 8.88
N ASP A 5 5.33 3.21 8.19
CA ASP A 5 4.90 4.50 8.72
C ASP A 5 3.40 4.72 8.52
N LEU A 6 2.74 3.85 7.77
CA LEU A 6 1.31 3.95 7.50
C LEU A 6 0.51 3.21 8.57
N LYS A 7 -0.77 3.58 8.67
CA LYS A 7 -1.73 2.88 9.54
C LYS A 7 -2.56 1.92 8.69
N MET A 8 -3.15 0.91 9.34
CA MET A 8 -4.06 -0.01 8.66
C MET A 8 -5.21 0.79 8.03
N GLY A 9 -5.46 0.54 6.75
CA GLY A 9 -6.48 1.23 5.98
C GLY A 9 -5.98 2.44 5.21
N ASP A 10 -4.74 2.86 5.41
CA ASP A 10 -4.17 3.98 4.65
C ASP A 10 -3.95 3.61 3.19
N TYR A 11 -4.21 4.57 2.32
CA TYR A 11 -3.99 4.42 0.88
C TYR A 11 -2.58 4.86 0.50
N PHE A 12 -2.00 4.16 -0.47
CA PHE A 12 -0.69 4.53 -0.99
C PHE A 12 -0.52 4.08 -2.43
N THR A 13 0.48 4.64 -3.10
CA THR A 13 0.88 4.20 -4.43
C THR A 13 2.34 3.77 -4.41
N LEU A 14 2.73 2.94 -5.38
CA LEU A 14 4.11 2.47 -5.49
C LEU A 14 5.00 3.45 -6.26
N LYS A 15 4.40 4.43 -6.92
CA LYS A 15 5.09 5.47 -7.68
C LYS A 15 4.49 6.83 -7.35
N PRO A 16 5.25 7.92 -7.53
CA PRO A 16 4.75 9.27 -7.25
C PRO A 16 3.77 9.71 -8.35
N ILE A 17 2.49 9.41 -8.16
CA ILE A 17 1.42 9.73 -9.10
C ILE A 17 0.48 10.72 -8.42
N ALA A 18 0.26 11.89 -9.04
CA ALA A 18 -0.59 12.93 -8.45
C ALA A 18 -2.07 12.55 -8.47
N GLU A 19 -2.53 11.90 -9.52
CA GLU A 19 -3.93 11.48 -9.69
C GLU A 19 -3.96 10.02 -10.13
N PRO A 20 -3.72 9.08 -9.21
CA PRO A 20 -3.67 7.67 -9.57
C PRO A 20 -5.05 7.14 -9.92
N LYS A 21 -5.06 6.11 -10.76
CA LYS A 21 -6.26 5.34 -11.05
C LYS A 21 -6.47 4.34 -9.92
N GLU A 22 -7.69 3.81 -9.80
CA GLU A 22 -8.02 2.81 -8.77
C GLU A 22 -7.08 1.60 -8.81
N SER A 23 -6.64 1.19 -9.99
CA SER A 23 -5.70 0.07 -10.16
C SER A 23 -4.29 0.40 -9.69
N GLN A 24 -3.99 1.65 -9.40
CA GLN A 24 -2.66 2.09 -8.96
C GLN A 24 -2.60 2.38 -7.46
N VAL A 25 -3.74 2.33 -6.77
CA VAL A 25 -3.84 2.61 -5.34
C VAL A 25 -3.94 1.31 -4.57
N TYR A 26 -3.16 1.22 -3.50
CA TYR A 26 -3.17 0.08 -2.58
C TYR A 26 -3.64 0.52 -1.21
N VAL A 27 -4.19 -0.42 -0.46
CA VAL A 27 -4.62 -0.21 0.93
C VAL A 27 -3.69 -1.01 1.84
N ARG A 28 -3.11 -0.35 2.82
CA ARG A 28 -2.23 -1.00 3.78
C ARG A 28 -3.06 -1.88 4.71
N GLY A 29 -2.75 -3.16 4.71
CA GLY A 29 -3.40 -4.16 5.57
C GLY A 29 -2.56 -4.50 6.79
N GLY A 30 -2.79 -5.70 7.34
CA GLY A 30 -2.10 -6.15 8.52
C GLY A 30 -0.65 -6.57 8.28
N TYR A 31 0.09 -6.70 9.37
CA TYR A 31 1.49 -7.14 9.33
C TYR A 31 1.56 -8.65 9.53
N CYS A 32 2.27 -9.33 8.63
CA CYS A 32 2.51 -10.76 8.73
C CYS A 32 3.87 -11.00 9.39
N LYS A 33 3.85 -11.48 10.63
CA LYS A 33 5.08 -11.71 11.40
C LYS A 33 5.95 -12.80 10.79
N SER A 34 5.36 -13.82 10.20
CA SER A 34 6.08 -14.93 9.58
C SER A 34 6.99 -14.46 8.45
N ASP A 35 6.47 -13.59 7.61
CA ASP A 35 7.18 -13.09 6.43
C ASP A 35 7.86 -11.76 6.70
N ARG A 36 7.56 -11.11 7.82
CA ARG A 36 8.02 -9.75 8.15
C ARG A 36 7.62 -8.76 7.06
N LYS A 37 6.40 -8.89 6.55
CA LYS A 37 5.87 -8.05 5.48
C LYS A 37 4.46 -7.60 5.83
N TYR A 38 4.03 -6.52 5.19
CA TYR A 38 2.68 -6.01 5.33
C TYR A 38 1.82 -6.53 4.19
N ASP A 39 0.62 -7.02 4.51
CA ASP A 39 -0.37 -7.40 3.52
C ASP A 39 -1.04 -6.13 3.00
N CYS A 40 -1.08 -5.98 1.68
CA CYS A 40 -1.70 -4.83 1.04
C CYS A 40 -2.61 -5.31 -0.07
N ASN A 41 -3.73 -4.64 -0.25
CA ASN A 41 -4.70 -4.98 -1.28
C ASN A 41 -4.79 -3.83 -2.28
N ARG A 42 -4.96 -4.17 -3.56
CA ARG A 42 -5.25 -3.15 -4.56
C ARG A 42 -6.67 -2.64 -4.35
N PHE A 43 -6.87 -1.33 -4.50
CA PHE A 43 -8.15 -0.70 -4.20
C PHE A 43 -9.31 -1.26 -5.06
N ASP A 44 -9.07 -1.50 -6.34
CA ASP A 44 -10.10 -1.95 -7.27
C ASP A 44 -10.33 -3.46 -7.27
N ASP A 45 -9.48 -4.22 -6.57
CA ASP A 45 -9.60 -5.67 -6.52
C ASP A 45 -9.11 -6.19 -5.17
N ILE A 46 -10.05 -6.48 -4.29
CA ILE A 46 -9.76 -6.98 -2.94
C ILE A 46 -9.01 -8.31 -2.96
N ASN A 47 -9.12 -9.08 -4.04
CA ASN A 47 -8.42 -10.35 -4.19
C ASN A 47 -6.98 -10.17 -4.67
N ALA A 48 -6.61 -8.99 -5.16
CA ALA A 48 -5.25 -8.68 -5.58
C ALA A 48 -4.42 -8.29 -4.36
N CYS A 49 -4.00 -9.29 -3.59
CA CYS A 49 -3.21 -9.10 -2.39
C CYS A 49 -1.73 -9.17 -2.71
N ARG A 50 -0.96 -8.21 -2.21
CA ARG A 50 0.50 -8.19 -2.34
C ARG A 50 1.11 -7.93 -0.98
N ARG A 51 2.32 -8.45 -0.78
CA ARG A 51 3.07 -8.26 0.46
C ARG A 51 4.31 -7.44 0.19
N PHE A 52 4.56 -6.45 1.05
CA PHE A 52 5.72 -5.58 0.93
C PHE A 52 6.46 -5.51 2.26
N PRO A 53 7.80 -5.46 2.22
CA PRO A 53 8.57 -5.26 3.45
C PRO A 53 8.29 -3.87 4.05
N GLY A 54 8.47 -3.73 5.36
CA GLY A 54 8.17 -2.48 6.05
C GLY A 54 8.98 -1.28 5.58
N ASP A 55 10.15 -1.51 4.98
CA ASP A 55 11.00 -0.45 4.46
C ASP A 55 10.76 -0.11 2.99
N LYS A 56 9.71 -0.70 2.39
CA LYS A 56 9.31 -0.38 1.01
C LYS A 56 8.89 1.08 0.92
N GLU A 57 9.52 1.82 0.00
CA GLU A 57 9.17 3.22 -0.25
C GLU A 57 7.82 3.31 -0.94
N VAL A 58 6.93 4.14 -0.40
CA VAL A 58 5.58 4.34 -0.93
C VAL A 58 5.25 5.83 -0.93
N PHE A 59 4.18 6.20 -1.61
CA PHE A 59 3.79 7.59 -1.82
C PHE A 59 2.34 7.80 -1.42
N VAL A 60 2.08 8.89 -0.69
CA VAL A 60 0.74 9.21 -0.18
C VAL A 60 0.24 10.58 -0.62
N ASP A 61 1.06 11.35 -1.30
CA ASP A 61 0.72 12.69 -1.79
C ASP A 61 -0.01 12.60 -3.13
N PHE A 62 -1.29 12.27 -3.07
CA PHE A 62 -2.11 12.17 -4.28
C PHE A 62 -3.56 12.51 -3.98
N VAL A 63 -4.28 12.86 -5.03
CA VAL A 63 -5.73 13.10 -4.98
C VAL A 63 -6.43 11.86 -5.49
N PHE A 64 -7.35 11.33 -4.67
CA PHE A 64 -8.03 10.08 -5.03
C PHE A 64 -9.50 10.09 -4.57
#